data_5f39d6fea70c7dd4438883d399b58059
#
_entry.id   5f39d6fea70c7dd4438883d399b58059
#
_cell.length_a   1.000
_cell.length_b   1.000
_cell.length_c   1.000
_cell.angle_alpha   90.00
_cell.angle_beta   90.00
_cell.angle_gamma   90.00
#
_symmetry.space_group_name_H-M   'P 1'
#
loop_
_entity.id
_entity.type
_entity.pdbx_description
1 polymer ?
#
loop_
_entity_poly.entity_id
_entity_poly.type
_entity_poly.pdbx_seq_one_letter_code
_entity_poly.pdbx_strand_id
1 'polypeptide(L)'
;MTEISAGLVKELRELTGAGMMDCKRALQDTEGDLDAARTLLREKGMAQAGKRADRQTTEGLVGVIIDGGVGSIVGVGCETEPVSKNEEFQAFAERVLRAVQADGVGAVESFDEERMGLVGKLGENIVIVDAERYSDATT
;
A
#
# COMPACT_ATOMS: atom_id res chain seq x y z
N MET A 1 19.72 2.07 -28.12
CA MET A 1 18.48 1.87 -27.34
C MET A 1 18.37 0.42 -26.90
N THR A 2 18.29 0.18 -25.63
CA THR A 2 18.15 -1.19 -25.12
C THR A 2 16.74 -1.71 -25.39
N GLU A 3 16.66 -2.84 -26.03
CA GLU A 3 15.39 -3.49 -26.27
C GLU A 3 14.90 -4.15 -24.97
N ILE A 4 13.68 -3.83 -24.58
CA ILE A 4 13.09 -4.35 -23.34
C ILE A 4 12.24 -5.57 -23.66
N SER A 5 12.64 -6.72 -23.12
CA SER A 5 11.90 -7.97 -23.33
C SER A 5 10.59 -8.01 -22.56
N ALA A 6 9.61 -8.72 -23.10
CA ALA A 6 8.34 -8.94 -22.42
C ALA A 6 8.53 -9.69 -21.08
N GLY A 7 9.51 -10.58 -21.01
CA GLY A 7 9.85 -11.31 -19.78
C GLY A 7 10.33 -10.39 -18.67
N LEU A 8 11.13 -9.39 -19.01
CA LEU A 8 11.67 -8.42 -18.05
C LEU A 8 10.54 -7.52 -17.53
N VAL A 9 9.63 -7.08 -18.39
CA VAL A 9 8.45 -6.31 -18.00
C VAL A 9 7.57 -7.11 -17.05
N LYS A 10 7.34 -8.38 -17.35
CA LYS A 10 6.57 -9.28 -16.50
C LYS A 10 7.21 -9.43 -15.11
N GLU A 11 8.51 -9.63 -15.06
CA GLU A 11 9.25 -9.77 -13.80
C GLU A 11 9.12 -8.51 -12.93
N LEU A 12 9.33 -7.33 -13.53
CA LEU A 12 9.17 -6.07 -12.81
C LEU A 12 7.75 -5.87 -12.31
N ARG A 13 6.76 -6.24 -13.12
CA ARG A 13 5.36 -6.17 -12.75
C ARG A 13 5.03 -7.07 -11.56
N GLU A 14 5.56 -8.28 -11.54
CA GLU A 14 5.39 -9.22 -10.42
C GLU A 14 6.02 -8.68 -9.13
N LEU A 15 7.17 -8.01 -9.25
CA LEU A 15 7.86 -7.44 -8.10
C LEU A 15 7.19 -6.18 -7.53
N THR A 16 6.58 -5.37 -8.37
CA THR A 16 6.09 -4.04 -7.99
C THR A 16 4.57 -3.91 -8.00
N GLY A 17 3.88 -4.75 -8.74
CA GLY A 17 2.45 -4.61 -8.97
C GLY A 17 2.07 -3.42 -9.85
N ALA A 18 3.03 -2.67 -10.37
CA ALA A 18 2.77 -1.53 -11.25
C ALA A 18 2.17 -1.98 -12.58
N GLY A 19 1.53 -1.05 -13.30
CA GLY A 19 0.95 -1.32 -14.61
C GLY A 19 2.01 -1.70 -15.65
N MET A 20 1.60 -2.47 -16.65
CA MET A 20 2.51 -2.97 -17.69
C MET A 20 3.25 -1.84 -18.39
N MET A 21 2.57 -0.77 -18.77
CA MET A 21 3.19 0.36 -19.45
C MET A 21 4.14 1.15 -18.56
N ASP A 22 3.82 1.27 -17.27
CA ASP A 22 4.69 1.92 -16.30
C ASP A 22 5.98 1.12 -16.11
N CYS A 23 5.87 -0.21 -16.03
CA CYS A 23 7.02 -1.10 -15.95
C CYS A 23 7.90 -0.99 -17.20
N LYS A 24 7.28 -0.98 -18.38
CA LYS A 24 8.00 -0.84 -19.65
C LYS A 24 8.77 0.47 -19.71
N ARG A 25 8.13 1.58 -19.38
CA ARG A 25 8.79 2.90 -19.36
C ARG A 25 9.94 2.95 -18.36
N ALA A 26 9.72 2.42 -17.16
CA ALA A 26 10.76 2.40 -16.13
C ALA A 26 11.98 1.61 -16.60
N LEU A 27 11.77 0.48 -17.27
CA LEU A 27 12.86 -0.32 -17.83
C LEU A 27 13.56 0.40 -19.00
N GLN A 28 12.79 1.08 -19.84
CA GLN A 28 13.38 1.90 -20.92
C GLN A 28 14.24 3.03 -20.36
N ASP A 29 13.75 3.73 -19.36
CA ASP A 29 14.45 4.85 -18.72
C ASP A 29 15.71 4.41 -17.97
N THR A 30 15.78 3.16 -17.55
CA THR A 30 16.91 2.59 -16.82
C THR A 30 17.72 1.60 -17.66
N GLU A 31 17.51 1.56 -18.97
CA GLU A 31 18.25 0.72 -19.92
C GLU A 31 18.21 -0.78 -19.55
N GLY A 32 17.07 -1.24 -19.05
CA GLY A 32 16.88 -2.63 -18.70
C GLY A 32 17.37 -3.03 -17.31
N ASP A 33 17.81 -2.07 -16.50
CA ASP A 33 18.23 -2.33 -15.12
C ASP A 33 17.00 -2.54 -14.22
N LEU A 34 16.78 -3.77 -13.81
CA LEU A 34 15.59 -4.15 -13.02
C LEU A 34 15.54 -3.44 -11.67
N ASP A 35 16.65 -3.36 -10.95
CA ASP A 35 16.72 -2.71 -9.65
C ASP A 35 16.49 -1.21 -9.74
N ALA A 36 17.10 -0.56 -10.73
CA ALA A 36 16.90 0.86 -10.97
C ALA A 36 15.46 1.16 -11.38
N ALA A 37 14.86 0.31 -12.22
CA ALA A 37 13.46 0.45 -12.62
C ALA A 37 12.50 0.30 -11.44
N ARG A 38 12.78 -0.63 -10.55
CA ARG A 38 12.02 -0.82 -9.31
C ARG A 38 12.08 0.42 -8.42
N THR A 39 13.26 0.99 -8.24
CA THR A 39 13.48 2.23 -7.48
C THR A 39 12.72 3.39 -8.11
N LEU A 40 12.80 3.51 -9.43
CA LEU A 40 12.10 4.57 -10.18
C LEU A 40 10.58 4.49 -10.00
N LEU A 41 10.03 3.28 -10.06
CA LEU A 41 8.58 3.07 -9.84
C LEU A 41 8.17 3.41 -8.40
N ARG A 42 9.01 3.06 -7.44
CA ARG A 42 8.77 3.43 -6.04
C ARG A 42 8.73 4.94 -5.85
N GLU A 43 9.70 5.66 -6.41
CA GLU A 43 9.76 7.12 -6.35
C GLU A 43 8.54 7.77 -7.01
N LYS A 44 8.11 7.25 -8.16
CA LYS A 44 6.90 7.74 -8.83
C LYS A 44 5.65 7.49 -7.99
N GLY A 45 5.56 6.35 -7.34
CA GLY A 45 4.47 6.03 -6.43
C GLY A 45 4.40 7.00 -5.26
N MET A 46 5.55 7.31 -4.66
CA MET A 46 5.65 8.31 -3.59
C MET A 46 5.21 9.70 -4.06
N ALA A 47 5.64 10.13 -5.26
CA ALA A 47 5.24 11.40 -5.82
C ALA A 47 3.74 11.48 -6.08
N GLN A 48 3.13 10.40 -6.60
CA GLN A 48 1.69 10.33 -6.81
C GLN A 48 0.91 10.35 -5.50
N ALA A 49 1.40 9.65 -4.48
CA ALA A 49 0.81 9.68 -3.15
C ALA A 49 0.80 11.10 -2.59
N GLY A 50 1.90 11.83 -2.73
CA GLY A 50 1.99 13.23 -2.32
C GLY A 50 0.98 14.13 -3.03
N LYS A 51 0.82 13.96 -4.32
CA LYS A 51 -0.14 14.73 -5.12
C LYS A 51 -1.60 14.45 -4.74
N ARG A 52 -1.90 13.25 -4.26
CA ARG A 52 -3.26 12.83 -3.92
C ARG A 52 -3.58 12.97 -2.43
N ALA A 53 -2.61 13.37 -1.62
CA ALA A 53 -2.74 13.40 -0.16
C ALA A 53 -3.90 14.29 0.34
N ASP A 54 -4.28 15.30 -0.44
CA ASP A 54 -5.36 16.23 -0.09
C ASP A 54 -6.75 15.73 -0.48
N ARG A 55 -6.85 14.62 -1.22
CA ARG A 55 -8.15 14.09 -1.63
C ARG A 55 -8.85 13.44 -0.44
N GLN A 56 -10.14 13.72 -0.29
CA GLN A 56 -10.92 13.19 0.81
C GLN A 56 -11.14 11.68 0.66
N THR A 57 -10.98 10.97 1.75
CA THR A 57 -11.22 9.54 1.82
C THR A 57 -12.52 9.30 2.57
N THR A 58 -13.63 9.27 1.84
CA THR A 58 -14.98 9.11 2.40
C THR A 58 -15.43 7.66 2.50
N GLU A 59 -14.70 6.75 1.90
CA GLU A 59 -14.95 5.32 1.89
C GLU A 59 -13.79 4.59 2.59
N GLY A 60 -13.94 3.32 2.81
CA GLY A 60 -12.87 2.51 3.40
C GLY A 60 -13.37 1.29 4.13
N LEU A 61 -12.51 0.78 5.02
CA LEU A 61 -12.77 -0.39 5.84
C LEU A 61 -12.36 -0.13 7.28
N VAL A 62 -13.11 -0.72 8.19
CA VAL A 62 -12.74 -0.80 9.60
C VAL A 62 -12.57 -2.28 9.95
N GLY A 63 -11.41 -2.61 10.49
CA GLY A 63 -11.12 -3.96 10.95
C GLY A 63 -10.96 -4.02 12.46
N VAL A 64 -11.37 -5.14 13.04
CA VAL A 64 -11.28 -5.39 14.48
C VAL A 64 -10.73 -6.80 14.71
N ILE A 65 -9.79 -6.92 15.64
CA ILE A 65 -9.32 -8.23 16.15
C ILE A 65 -9.44 -8.19 17.66
N ILE A 66 -9.99 -9.26 18.24
CA ILE A 66 -10.00 -9.47 19.67
C ILE A 66 -9.44 -10.87 19.94
N ASP A 67 -8.32 -10.94 20.62
CA ASP A 67 -7.66 -12.22 20.93
C ASP A 67 -6.82 -12.08 22.20
N GLY A 68 -6.95 -13.06 23.10
CA GLY A 68 -6.11 -13.14 24.28
C GLY A 68 -6.18 -11.93 25.22
N GLY A 69 -7.31 -11.26 25.33
CA GLY A 69 -7.45 -10.06 26.15
C GLY A 69 -6.90 -8.79 25.48
N VAL A 70 -6.51 -8.88 24.22
CA VAL A 70 -6.04 -7.73 23.43
C VAL A 70 -7.00 -7.49 22.28
N GLY A 71 -7.46 -6.25 22.13
CA GLY A 71 -8.31 -5.84 21.04
C GLY A 71 -7.67 -4.71 20.25
N SER A 72 -7.78 -4.78 18.93
CA SER A 72 -7.29 -3.72 18.04
C SER A 72 -8.39 -3.35 17.06
N ILE A 73 -8.40 -2.07 16.70
CA ILE A 73 -9.27 -1.52 15.66
C ILE A 73 -8.44 -0.63 14.76
N VAL A 74 -8.60 -0.79 13.44
CA VAL A 74 -7.90 0.02 12.45
C VAL A 74 -8.90 0.45 11.39
N GLY A 75 -8.89 1.74 11.05
CA GLY A 75 -9.62 2.28 9.92
C GLY A 75 -8.67 2.64 8.78
N VAL A 76 -8.97 2.18 7.58
CA VAL A 76 -8.20 2.54 6.38
C VAL A 76 -9.18 3.16 5.39
N GLY A 77 -8.90 4.41 4.99
CA GLY A 77 -9.75 5.18 4.09
C GLY A 77 -9.29 5.14 2.65
N CYS A 78 -10.24 5.23 1.73
CA CYS A 78 -10.01 5.42 0.30
C CYS A 78 -11.07 6.36 -0.26
N GLU A 79 -10.97 6.72 -1.54
CA GLU A 79 -11.88 7.73 -2.13
C GLU A 79 -13.22 7.13 -2.53
N THR A 80 -13.25 5.89 -3.06
CA THR A 80 -14.47 5.30 -3.64
C THR A 80 -14.76 3.91 -3.09
N GLU A 81 -16.04 3.54 -3.16
CA GLU A 81 -16.50 2.21 -2.76
C GLU A 81 -15.83 1.06 -3.52
N PRO A 82 -15.66 1.11 -4.86
CA PRO A 82 -14.96 0.03 -5.56
C PRO A 82 -13.57 -0.28 -5.01
N VAL A 83 -12.80 0.74 -4.61
CA VAL A 83 -11.48 0.52 -4.00
C VAL A 83 -11.61 -0.13 -2.62
N SER A 84 -12.63 0.24 -1.84
CA SER A 84 -12.85 -0.41 -0.53
C SER A 84 -13.15 -1.90 -0.66
N LYS A 85 -13.63 -2.34 -1.81
CA LYS A 85 -13.91 -3.76 -2.11
C LYS A 85 -12.78 -4.46 -2.86
N ASN A 86 -11.73 -3.74 -3.21
CA ASN A 86 -10.57 -4.28 -3.90
C ASN A 86 -9.79 -5.23 -2.97
N GLU A 87 -9.40 -6.39 -3.50
CA GLU A 87 -8.70 -7.42 -2.72
C GLU A 87 -7.37 -6.95 -2.14
N GLU A 88 -6.61 -6.16 -2.89
CA GLU A 88 -5.32 -5.64 -2.42
C GLU A 88 -5.49 -4.59 -1.33
N PHE A 89 -6.50 -3.75 -1.46
CA PHE A 89 -6.84 -2.78 -0.42
C PHE A 89 -7.25 -3.50 0.88
N GLN A 90 -8.10 -4.51 0.77
CA GLN A 90 -8.54 -5.32 1.91
C GLN A 90 -7.37 -6.05 2.57
N ALA A 91 -6.49 -6.64 1.77
CA ALA A 91 -5.29 -7.32 2.27
C ALA A 91 -4.35 -6.35 2.99
N PHE A 92 -4.18 -5.15 2.47
CA PHE A 92 -3.40 -4.10 3.11
C PHE A 92 -3.99 -3.74 4.48
N ALA A 93 -5.29 -3.48 4.53
CA ALA A 93 -5.98 -3.15 5.78
C ALA A 93 -5.84 -4.28 6.82
N GLU A 94 -5.93 -5.53 6.39
CA GLU A 94 -5.75 -6.69 7.28
C GLU A 94 -4.33 -6.77 7.81
N ARG A 95 -3.32 -6.54 6.97
CA ARG A 95 -1.91 -6.55 7.42
C ARG A 95 -1.64 -5.46 8.46
N VAL A 96 -2.18 -4.27 8.24
CA VAL A 96 -2.05 -3.18 9.21
C VAL A 96 -2.69 -3.56 10.54
N LEU A 97 -3.90 -4.09 10.49
CA LEU A 97 -4.63 -4.52 11.69
C LEU A 97 -3.87 -5.58 12.47
N ARG A 98 -3.34 -6.60 11.78
CA ARG A 98 -2.55 -7.66 12.44
C ARG A 98 -1.26 -7.14 13.05
N ALA A 99 -0.60 -6.20 12.38
CA ALA A 99 0.61 -5.59 12.90
C ALA A 99 0.34 -4.75 14.16
N VAL A 100 -0.76 -4.00 14.17
CA VAL A 100 -1.19 -3.24 15.36
C VAL A 100 -1.51 -4.19 16.51
N GLN A 101 -2.19 -5.29 16.23
CA GLN A 101 -2.50 -6.31 17.23
C GLN A 101 -1.24 -6.91 17.85
N ALA A 102 -0.23 -7.19 17.03
CA ALA A 102 1.01 -7.82 17.49
C ALA A 102 1.97 -6.84 18.16
N ASP A 103 2.13 -5.65 17.59
CA ASP A 103 3.23 -4.73 17.93
C ASP A 103 2.77 -3.37 18.47
N GLY A 104 1.47 -3.08 18.44
CA GLY A 104 0.93 -1.80 18.89
C GLY A 104 0.75 -0.78 17.77
N VAL A 105 0.18 0.38 18.13
CA VAL A 105 -0.19 1.41 17.15
C VAL A 105 1.02 2.01 16.41
N GLY A 106 2.20 1.97 16.99
CA GLY A 106 3.43 2.43 16.34
C GLY A 106 3.77 1.64 15.07
N ALA A 107 3.25 0.42 14.90
CA ALA A 107 3.47 -0.39 13.71
C ALA A 107 2.91 0.26 12.44
N VAL A 108 1.94 1.17 12.56
CA VAL A 108 1.33 1.87 11.42
C VAL A 108 2.37 2.58 10.56
N GLU A 109 3.38 3.18 11.16
CA GLU A 109 4.41 3.91 10.44
C GLU A 109 5.20 3.04 9.47
N SER A 110 5.37 1.75 9.79
CA SER A 110 6.11 0.82 8.94
C SER A 110 5.39 0.49 7.62
N PHE A 111 4.11 0.86 7.49
CA PHE A 111 3.31 0.62 6.28
C PHE A 111 3.29 1.79 5.31
N ASP A 112 4.00 2.87 5.59
CA ASP A 112 3.92 4.09 4.81
C ASP A 112 4.36 3.88 3.35
N GLU A 113 5.45 3.16 3.12
CA GLU A 113 5.92 2.85 1.78
C GLU A 113 4.94 1.94 1.02
N GLU A 114 4.42 0.90 1.66
CA GLU A 114 3.42 0.01 1.08
C GLU A 114 2.13 0.77 0.73
N ARG A 115 1.69 1.65 1.62
CA ARG A 115 0.53 2.51 1.39
C ARG A 115 0.71 3.39 0.16
N MET A 116 1.86 4.04 0.03
CA MET A 116 2.17 4.90 -1.12
C MET A 116 2.21 4.11 -2.43
N GLY A 117 2.77 2.90 -2.40
CA GLY A 117 2.76 2.00 -3.56
C GLY A 117 1.33 1.65 -3.98
N LEU A 118 0.47 1.39 -3.02
CA LEU A 118 -0.93 1.05 -3.27
C LEU A 118 -1.71 2.26 -3.84
N VAL A 119 -1.43 3.47 -3.35
CA VAL A 119 -1.98 4.71 -3.91
C VAL A 119 -1.64 4.82 -5.39
N GLY A 120 -0.39 4.57 -5.76
CA GLY A 120 0.03 4.59 -7.15
C GLY A 120 -0.67 3.54 -7.99
N LYS A 121 -0.83 2.34 -7.47
CA LYS A 121 -1.44 1.22 -8.17
C LYS A 121 -2.94 1.37 -8.36
N LEU A 122 -3.66 1.74 -7.31
CA LEU A 122 -5.12 1.85 -7.33
C LEU A 122 -5.63 3.20 -7.82
N GLY A 123 -4.76 4.19 -7.87
CA GLY A 123 -5.11 5.52 -8.41
C GLY A 123 -5.92 6.39 -7.47
N GLU A 124 -5.99 6.05 -6.19
CA GLU A 124 -6.73 6.82 -5.19
C GLU A 124 -5.88 7.09 -3.96
N ASN A 125 -6.21 8.17 -3.25
CA ASN A 125 -5.63 8.41 -1.94
C ASN A 125 -6.05 7.30 -0.97
N ILE A 126 -5.09 6.82 -0.20
CA ILE A 126 -5.31 5.80 0.82
C ILE A 126 -4.65 6.28 2.10
N VAL A 127 -5.41 6.27 3.19
CA VAL A 127 -4.97 6.79 4.48
C VAL A 127 -5.29 5.77 5.57
N ILE A 128 -4.35 5.54 6.47
CA ILE A 128 -4.65 4.85 7.72
C ILE A 128 -5.25 5.93 8.62
N VAL A 129 -6.57 5.91 8.76
CA VAL A 129 -7.33 7.00 9.41
C VAL A 129 -7.07 7.02 10.90
N ASP A 130 -7.10 5.85 11.52
CA ASP A 130 -6.88 5.71 12.96
C ASP A 130 -6.53 4.26 13.28
N ALA A 131 -5.86 4.08 14.41
CA ALA A 131 -5.52 2.77 14.93
C ALA A 131 -5.51 2.84 16.45
N GLU A 132 -6.18 1.90 17.09
CA GLU A 132 -6.21 1.78 18.54
C GLU A 132 -5.98 0.33 18.95
N ARG A 133 -5.27 0.14 20.05
CA ARG A 133 -5.02 -1.16 20.65
C ARG A 133 -5.31 -1.09 22.14
N TYR A 134 -6.15 -1.98 22.59
CA TYR A 134 -6.53 -2.10 23.99
C TYR A 134 -6.07 -3.44 24.53
N SER A 135 -5.31 -3.43 25.60
CA SER A 135 -4.96 -4.64 26.33
C SER A 135 -5.77 -4.71 27.60
N ASP A 136 -6.17 -5.92 27.97
CA ASP A 136 -6.80 -6.14 29.25
C ASP A 136 -5.77 -5.87 30.35
N ALA A 137 -5.91 -4.72 30.98
CA ALA A 137 -5.04 -4.32 32.08
C ALA A 137 -5.51 -4.89 33.41
N THR A 138 -6.27 -5.96 33.39
CA THR A 138 -6.65 -6.61 34.62
C THR A 138 -5.42 -7.18 35.31
N THR A 139 -4.99 -6.47 36.23
CA THR A 139 -4.12 -6.99 37.25
C THR A 139 -4.92 -7.86 38.18
#